data_841d16726ffc7a1c025455435f6422bb
#
_entry.id   841d16726ffc7a1c025455435f6422bb
#
_cell.length_a   1.000
_cell.length_b   1.000
_cell.length_c   1.000
_cell.angle_alpha   90.00
_cell.angle_beta   90.00
_cell.angle_gamma   90.00
#
_symmetry.space_group_name_H-M   'P 1'
#
loop_
_entity.id
_entity.type
_entity.pdbx_description
1 polymer ?
#
loop_
_entity_poly.entity_id
_entity_poly.type
_entity_poly.pdbx_seq_one_letter_code
_entity_poly.pdbx_strand_id
1 'polypeptide(L)'
;HVLDIQDSIISDTSQMSLNLPKGWSFQKRYHQLSIIKELKKDIPYQEIRVEEVHSADIILSENESLSFTNQQGWEMFISLEDFPLTIRRRKPNDRFLLKENQHQSIRRWCINQKISKEDREKLWIVENSSKEIIAILGFRKTQSLSKRKETDRIRIVYRKKEEVLSC
;
A
#
# COMPACT_ATOMS: atom_id res chain seq x y z
N HIS A 1 12.05 -30.15 -10.50
CA HIS A 1 11.10 -28.99 -10.67
C HIS A 1 9.71 -29.43 -11.16
N VAL A 2 9.60 -30.45 -12.03
CA VAL A 2 8.28 -30.93 -12.50
C VAL A 2 7.53 -31.64 -11.38
N LEU A 3 8.21 -32.46 -10.60
CA LEU A 3 7.66 -33.16 -9.43
C LEU A 3 7.23 -32.16 -8.36
N ASP A 4 8.03 -31.12 -8.11
CA ASP A 4 7.72 -30.08 -7.12
C ASP A 4 6.44 -29.32 -7.50
N ILE A 5 6.22 -29.09 -8.79
CA ILE A 5 4.99 -28.45 -9.30
C ILE A 5 3.78 -29.36 -9.11
N GLN A 6 3.92 -30.66 -9.39
CA GLN A 6 2.83 -31.61 -9.21
C GLN A 6 2.42 -31.74 -7.75
N ASP A 7 3.38 -31.83 -6.84
CA ASP A 7 3.13 -31.88 -5.40
C ASP A 7 2.48 -30.58 -4.90
N SER A 8 2.82 -29.47 -5.51
CA SER A 8 2.25 -28.16 -5.19
C SER A 8 0.79 -28.01 -5.64
N ILE A 9 0.42 -28.61 -6.76
CA ILE A 9 -0.95 -28.62 -7.27
C ILE A 9 -1.87 -29.42 -6.36
N ILE A 10 -1.37 -30.55 -5.87
CA ILE A 10 -2.12 -31.52 -5.05
C ILE A 10 -2.19 -31.05 -3.58
N SER A 11 -1.25 -30.21 -3.14
CA SER A 11 -1.22 -29.75 -1.75
C SER A 11 -2.45 -28.90 -1.39
N ASP A 12 -2.96 -29.07 -0.16
CA ASP A 12 -4.08 -28.27 0.39
C ASP A 12 -3.71 -26.81 0.71
N THR A 13 -2.47 -26.40 0.40
CA THR A 13 -2.04 -25.01 0.63
C THR A 13 -2.74 -24.06 -0.33
N SER A 14 -3.40 -23.06 0.22
CA SER A 14 -4.15 -22.06 -0.54
C SER A 14 -3.27 -21.09 -1.35
N GLN A 15 -2.03 -20.92 -0.96
CA GLN A 15 -1.05 -20.06 -1.65
C GLN A 15 0.35 -20.69 -1.58
N MET A 16 0.99 -20.79 -2.73
CA MET A 16 2.34 -21.32 -2.85
C MET A 16 3.08 -20.66 -4.02
N SER A 17 4.38 -20.50 -3.87
CA SER A 17 5.25 -20.01 -4.94
C SER A 17 6.51 -20.87 -5.01
N LEU A 18 6.86 -21.33 -6.21
CA LEU A 18 8.08 -22.06 -6.51
C LEU A 18 8.92 -21.27 -7.51
N ASN A 19 10.18 -21.07 -7.18
CA ASN A 19 11.11 -20.43 -8.10
C ASN A 19 11.56 -21.46 -9.15
N LEU A 20 11.40 -21.10 -10.41
CA LEU A 20 11.83 -21.87 -11.57
C LEU A 20 13.13 -21.26 -12.16
N PRO A 21 13.89 -22.03 -12.94
CA PRO A 21 15.07 -21.51 -13.63
C PRO A 21 14.76 -20.31 -14.53
N LYS A 22 15.79 -19.50 -14.82
CA LYS A 22 15.74 -18.34 -15.73
C LYS A 22 14.75 -17.22 -15.29
N GLY A 23 14.47 -17.08 -13.98
CA GLY A 23 13.61 -16.03 -13.46
C GLY A 23 12.12 -16.27 -13.66
N TRP A 24 11.71 -17.52 -13.89
CA TRP A 24 10.33 -17.92 -13.87
C TRP A 24 9.89 -18.32 -12.47
N SER A 25 8.64 -18.11 -12.11
CA SER A 25 8.02 -18.65 -10.91
C SER A 25 6.67 -19.29 -11.23
N PHE A 26 6.41 -20.43 -10.57
CA PHE A 26 5.09 -21.03 -10.51
C PHE A 26 4.38 -20.50 -9.27
N GLN A 27 3.16 -20.04 -9.44
CA GLN A 27 2.34 -19.53 -8.34
C GLN A 27 1.00 -20.22 -8.33
N LYS A 28 0.62 -20.71 -7.15
CA LYS A 28 -0.73 -21.15 -6.81
C LYS A 28 -1.36 -20.11 -5.90
N ARG A 29 -2.49 -19.59 -6.31
CA ARG A 29 -3.29 -18.65 -5.50
C ARG A 29 -4.72 -19.13 -5.47
N TYR A 30 -5.08 -19.77 -4.36
CA TYR A 30 -6.38 -20.41 -4.22
C TYR A 30 -6.64 -21.43 -5.38
N HIS A 31 -7.54 -21.12 -6.29
CA HIS A 31 -7.90 -21.96 -7.44
C HIS A 31 -7.19 -21.55 -8.75
N GLN A 32 -6.30 -20.55 -8.68
CA GLN A 32 -5.56 -20.09 -9.85
C GLN A 32 -4.13 -20.60 -9.82
N LEU A 33 -3.69 -21.14 -10.95
CA LEU A 33 -2.32 -21.55 -11.21
C LEU A 33 -1.74 -20.64 -12.28
N SER A 34 -0.55 -20.11 -12.05
CA SER A 34 0.12 -19.25 -13.02
C SER A 34 1.61 -19.51 -13.05
N ILE A 35 2.19 -19.43 -14.24
CA ILE A 35 3.64 -19.39 -14.44
C ILE A 35 3.95 -18.01 -14.95
N ILE A 36 4.70 -17.25 -14.14
CA ILE A 36 5.05 -15.88 -14.45
C ILE A 36 6.57 -15.74 -14.54
N LYS A 37 7.03 -14.91 -15.44
CA LYS A 37 8.41 -14.48 -15.45
C LYS A 37 8.52 -13.31 -14.48
N GLU A 38 9.21 -13.52 -13.38
CA GLU A 38 9.54 -12.42 -12.47
C GLU A 38 10.53 -11.48 -13.17
N LEU A 39 10.01 -10.53 -13.89
CA LEU A 39 10.74 -9.31 -14.10
C LEU A 39 10.79 -8.63 -12.73
N LYS A 40 11.90 -8.74 -12.02
CA LYS A 40 12.19 -7.88 -10.87
C LYS A 40 12.19 -6.44 -11.40
N LYS A 41 11.02 -5.84 -11.49
CA LYS A 41 10.93 -4.39 -11.49
C LYS A 41 11.27 -4.00 -10.06
N ASP A 42 12.52 -3.65 -9.83
CA ASP A 42 12.88 -2.87 -8.66
C ASP A 42 11.97 -1.64 -8.68
N ILE A 43 10.93 -1.66 -7.85
CA ILE A 43 10.09 -0.48 -7.67
C ILE A 43 11.02 0.52 -6.99
N PRO A 44 11.44 1.59 -7.69
CA PRO A 44 12.38 2.52 -7.11
C PRO A 44 11.75 3.06 -5.82
N TYR A 45 12.54 3.10 -4.76
CA TYR A 45 12.10 3.74 -3.53
C TYR A 45 11.78 5.19 -3.83
N GLN A 46 10.53 5.55 -3.71
CA GLN A 46 10.06 6.92 -3.90
C GLN A 46 9.62 7.47 -2.57
N GLU A 47 10.15 8.64 -2.24
CA GLU A 47 9.74 9.44 -1.11
C GLU A 47 9.38 10.83 -1.61
N ILE A 48 8.17 11.26 -1.30
CA ILE A 48 7.64 12.56 -1.68
C ILE A 48 7.36 13.33 -0.40
N ARG A 49 7.98 14.48 -0.24
CA ARG A 49 7.74 15.37 0.89
C ARG A 49 6.78 16.48 0.47
N VAL A 50 5.74 16.67 1.26
CA VAL A 50 4.68 17.65 1.05
C VAL A 50 4.71 18.62 2.22
N GLU A 51 5.20 19.84 1.96
CA GLU A 51 5.40 20.87 3.01
C GLU A 51 4.09 21.55 3.42
N GLU A 52 3.16 21.70 2.48
CA GLU A 52 1.91 22.42 2.68
C GLU A 52 0.81 21.94 1.71
N VAL A 53 -0.38 22.51 1.82
CA VAL A 53 -1.50 22.26 0.92
C VAL A 53 -1.16 22.70 -0.51
N HIS A 54 -1.35 21.83 -1.47
CA HIS A 54 -1.14 22.11 -2.90
C HIS A 54 -2.46 22.25 -3.65
N SER A 55 -2.49 23.16 -4.62
CA SER A 55 -3.62 23.30 -5.55
C SER A 55 -3.59 22.25 -6.66
N ALA A 56 -2.41 21.77 -7.02
CA ALA A 56 -2.23 20.73 -8.03
C ALA A 56 -2.18 19.33 -7.40
N ASP A 57 -2.54 18.32 -8.21
CA ASP A 57 -2.42 16.92 -7.81
C ASP A 57 -0.95 16.51 -7.61
N ILE A 58 -0.70 15.75 -6.57
CA ILE A 58 0.61 15.12 -6.31
C ILE A 58 0.59 13.76 -6.98
N ILE A 59 1.43 13.57 -7.99
CA ILE A 59 1.52 12.33 -8.75
C ILE A 59 2.42 11.35 -8.00
N LEU A 60 1.86 10.20 -7.60
CA LEU A 60 2.57 9.14 -6.91
C LEU A 60 3.11 8.09 -7.87
N SER A 61 2.33 7.77 -8.91
CA SER A 61 2.69 6.85 -9.99
C SER A 61 1.85 7.17 -11.23
N GLU A 62 2.01 6.42 -12.31
CA GLU A 62 1.23 6.60 -13.53
C GLU A 62 -0.29 6.58 -13.29
N ASN A 63 -0.73 5.78 -12.31
CA ASN A 63 -2.15 5.54 -12.03
C ASN A 63 -2.61 6.06 -10.66
N GLU A 64 -1.73 6.65 -9.87
CA GLU A 64 -2.02 7.02 -8.48
C GLU A 64 -1.69 8.49 -8.21
N SER A 65 -2.59 9.19 -7.56
CA SER A 65 -2.41 10.60 -7.19
C SER A 65 -3.07 10.96 -5.86
N LEU A 66 -2.58 12.04 -5.25
CA LEU A 66 -3.20 12.72 -4.12
C LEU A 66 -3.67 14.10 -4.52
N SER A 67 -4.79 14.51 -3.98
CA SER A 67 -5.37 15.83 -4.21
C SER A 67 -5.90 16.44 -2.91
N PHE A 68 -5.75 17.75 -2.77
CA PHE A 68 -6.37 18.53 -1.70
C PHE A 68 -7.71 19.17 -2.15
N THR A 69 -8.14 18.87 -3.36
CA THR A 69 -9.35 19.42 -3.95
C THR A 69 -10.58 18.53 -3.68
N ASN A 70 -11.76 19.06 -4.04
CA ASN A 70 -13.05 18.40 -3.76
C ASN A 70 -13.38 17.30 -4.79
N GLN A 71 -12.48 16.35 -5.00
CA GLN A 71 -12.65 15.24 -5.92
C GLN A 71 -13.18 13.99 -5.22
N GLN A 72 -13.65 13.01 -5.98
CA GLN A 72 -14.06 11.70 -5.43
C GLN A 72 -12.87 10.76 -5.33
N GLY A 73 -12.84 9.94 -4.28
CA GLY A 73 -11.80 8.95 -4.03
C GLY A 73 -11.76 8.52 -2.56
N TRP A 74 -10.75 7.77 -2.22
CA TRP A 74 -10.48 7.45 -0.83
C TRP A 74 -9.94 8.69 -0.11
N GLU A 75 -10.56 9.08 0.98
CA GLU A 75 -10.26 10.35 1.64
C GLU A 75 -9.69 10.16 3.05
N MET A 76 -8.87 11.11 3.46
CA MET A 76 -8.44 11.29 4.84
C MET A 76 -8.45 12.76 5.22
N PHE A 77 -8.51 13.02 6.52
CA PHE A 77 -8.49 14.38 7.08
C PHE A 77 -7.26 14.52 7.98
N ILE A 78 -6.49 15.57 7.77
CA ILE A 78 -5.31 15.92 8.54
C ILE A 78 -5.44 17.33 9.10
N SER A 79 -4.49 17.75 9.92
CA SER A 79 -4.37 19.15 10.39
C SER A 79 -3.08 19.78 9.86
N LEU A 80 -2.97 21.09 10.02
CA LEU A 80 -1.75 21.83 9.68
C LEU A 80 -0.51 21.33 10.46
N GLU A 81 -0.71 20.83 11.68
CA GLU A 81 0.36 20.29 12.52
C GLU A 81 0.97 18.99 11.98
N ASP A 82 0.24 18.27 11.10
CA ASP A 82 0.74 17.04 10.50
C ASP A 82 1.79 17.30 9.43
N PHE A 83 1.86 18.54 8.89
CA PHE A 83 2.88 18.90 7.91
C PHE A 83 4.27 19.10 8.53
N PRO A 84 5.34 18.81 7.81
CA PRO A 84 5.35 18.24 6.47
C PRO A 84 4.94 16.75 6.47
N LEU A 85 4.19 16.36 5.44
CA LEU A 85 3.90 14.95 5.21
C LEU A 85 5.02 14.29 4.43
N THR A 86 5.31 13.04 4.76
CA THR A 86 6.18 12.18 3.95
C THR A 86 5.35 11.05 3.37
N ILE A 87 5.28 10.97 2.05
CA ILE A 87 4.56 9.90 1.33
C ILE A 87 5.61 9.00 0.71
N ARG A 88 5.63 7.74 1.09
CA ARG A 88 6.66 6.79 0.67
C ARG A 88 6.14 5.37 0.54
N ARG A 89 6.92 4.54 -0.10
CA ARG A 89 6.66 3.09 -0.11
C ARG A 89 6.87 2.48 1.28
N ARG A 90 6.17 1.40 1.56
CA ARG A 90 6.29 0.64 2.80
C ARG A 90 7.70 0.12 3.02
N LYS A 91 8.18 0.17 4.26
CA LYS A 91 9.42 -0.48 4.74
C LYS A 91 9.08 -1.72 5.56
N PRO A 92 10.00 -2.71 5.66
CA PRO A 92 9.74 -3.98 6.36
C PRO A 92 9.30 -3.82 7.82
N ASN A 93 9.84 -2.86 8.53
CA ASN A 93 9.62 -2.65 9.97
C ASN A 93 8.55 -1.59 10.29
N ASP A 94 7.81 -1.14 9.30
CA ASP A 94 6.76 -0.14 9.50
C ASP A 94 5.68 -0.64 10.45
N ARG A 95 5.31 0.24 11.37
CA ARG A 95 4.26 0.02 12.36
C ARG A 95 3.34 1.23 12.41
N PHE A 96 2.08 1.01 12.62
CA PHE A 96 1.11 2.08 12.85
C PHE A 96 0.41 1.92 14.20
N LEU A 97 -0.08 3.04 14.72
CA LEU A 97 -0.81 3.09 15.98
C LEU A 97 -2.25 2.58 15.78
N LEU A 98 -2.64 1.54 16.52
CA LEU A 98 -4.02 1.02 16.52
C LEU A 98 -4.93 1.81 17.47
N LYS A 99 -4.50 1.90 18.72
CA LYS A 99 -5.15 2.59 19.86
C LYS A 99 -4.04 3.14 20.74
N GLU A 100 -4.40 3.86 21.79
CA GLU A 100 -3.44 4.40 22.74
C GLU A 100 -2.38 3.36 23.11
N ASN A 101 -1.12 3.64 22.75
CA ASN A 101 0.06 2.83 23.01
C ASN A 101 0.12 1.42 22.37
N GLN A 102 -0.78 1.07 21.47
CA GLN A 102 -0.74 -0.21 20.76
C GLN A 102 -0.30 -0.03 19.30
N HIS A 103 0.86 -0.56 18.98
CA HIS A 103 1.39 -0.56 17.62
C HIS A 103 1.20 -1.91 16.94
N GLN A 104 0.79 -1.90 15.70
CA GLN A 104 0.72 -3.08 14.84
C GLN A 104 1.72 -2.99 13.69
N SER A 105 2.43 -4.07 13.43
CA SER A 105 3.25 -4.19 12.22
C SER A 105 2.36 -4.14 10.98
N ILE A 106 2.71 -3.29 10.02
CA ILE A 106 2.02 -3.21 8.73
C ILE A 106 2.08 -4.54 7.99
N ARG A 107 3.20 -5.27 8.09
CA ARG A 107 3.32 -6.61 7.53
C ARG A 107 2.25 -7.56 8.08
N ARG A 108 2.09 -7.61 9.40
CA ARG A 108 1.08 -8.48 10.04
C ARG A 108 -0.34 -8.06 9.66
N TRP A 109 -0.60 -6.77 9.63
CA TRP A 109 -1.87 -6.23 9.17
C TRP A 109 -2.18 -6.65 7.71
N CYS A 110 -1.21 -6.52 6.80
CA CYS A 110 -1.37 -6.95 5.41
C CYS A 110 -1.69 -8.44 5.28
N ILE A 111 -1.06 -9.30 6.10
CA ILE A 111 -1.34 -10.73 6.12
C ILE A 111 -2.79 -10.97 6.54
N ASN A 112 -3.24 -10.32 7.62
CA ASN A 112 -4.61 -10.43 8.12
C ASN A 112 -5.65 -9.93 7.11
N GLN A 113 -5.30 -8.90 6.31
CA GLN A 113 -6.15 -8.38 5.22
C GLN A 113 -6.01 -9.17 3.92
N LYS A 114 -5.24 -10.27 3.90
CA LYS A 114 -4.99 -11.10 2.71
C LYS A 114 -4.40 -10.33 1.51
N ILE A 115 -3.65 -9.25 1.79
CA ILE A 115 -2.95 -8.50 0.75
C ILE A 115 -1.76 -9.33 0.25
N SER A 116 -1.64 -9.48 -1.06
CA SER A 116 -0.55 -10.27 -1.68
C SER A 116 0.82 -9.66 -1.38
N LYS A 117 1.89 -10.48 -1.46
CA LYS A 117 3.26 -10.00 -1.24
C LYS A 117 3.62 -8.85 -2.19
N GLU A 118 3.24 -8.98 -3.46
CA GLU A 118 3.49 -7.96 -4.49
C GLU A 118 2.75 -6.65 -4.19
N ASP A 119 1.48 -6.73 -3.78
CA ASP A 119 0.70 -5.54 -3.46
C ASP A 119 1.20 -4.85 -2.18
N ARG A 120 1.75 -5.62 -1.23
CA ARG A 120 2.36 -5.03 -0.02
C ARG A 120 3.55 -4.12 -0.34
N GLU A 121 4.33 -4.45 -1.36
CA GLU A 121 5.49 -3.64 -1.78
C GLU A 121 5.07 -2.35 -2.49
N LYS A 122 3.86 -2.32 -3.03
CA LYS A 122 3.28 -1.15 -3.72
C LYS A 122 2.51 -0.22 -2.80
N LEU A 123 2.36 -0.54 -1.51
CA LEU A 123 1.62 0.29 -0.57
C LEU A 123 2.28 1.65 -0.36
N TRP A 124 1.47 2.69 -0.42
CA TRP A 124 1.88 4.03 -0.03
C TRP A 124 1.54 4.30 1.41
N ILE A 125 2.54 4.76 2.15
CA ILE A 125 2.48 5.12 3.56
C ILE A 125 2.55 6.63 3.66
N VAL A 126 1.75 7.21 4.54
CA VAL A 126 1.80 8.63 4.87
C VAL A 126 2.28 8.78 6.31
N GLU A 127 3.39 9.49 6.47
CA GLU A 127 3.92 9.91 7.77
C GLU A 127 3.65 11.41 7.98
N ASN A 128 3.39 11.78 9.22
CA ASN A 128 3.27 13.17 9.62
C ASN A 128 4.64 13.76 10.01
N SER A 129 4.64 15.03 10.47
CA SER A 129 5.83 15.75 10.94
C SER A 129 6.57 15.04 12.08
N SER A 130 5.87 14.27 12.91
CA SER A 130 6.43 13.49 14.03
C SER A 130 6.92 12.09 13.60
N LYS A 131 6.96 11.79 12.31
CA LYS A 131 7.33 10.47 11.77
C LYS A 131 6.38 9.34 12.15
N GLU A 132 5.18 9.67 12.57
CA GLU A 132 4.13 8.69 12.82
C GLU A 132 3.41 8.33 11.52
N ILE A 133 3.18 7.04 11.30
CA ILE A 133 2.38 6.57 10.17
C ILE A 133 0.91 6.84 10.46
N ILE A 134 0.32 7.77 9.72
CA ILE A 134 -1.07 8.20 9.88
C ILE A 134 -2.02 7.54 8.89
N ALA A 135 -1.53 7.03 7.76
CA ALA A 135 -2.36 6.34 6.79
C ALA A 135 -1.59 5.33 5.94
N ILE A 136 -2.33 4.33 5.45
CA ILE A 136 -1.97 3.46 4.33
C ILE A 136 -2.99 3.81 3.24
N LEU A 137 -2.54 4.46 2.17
CA LEU A 137 -3.41 5.03 1.14
C LEU A 137 -4.31 3.97 0.49
N GLY A 138 -5.58 4.28 0.40
CA GLY A 138 -6.58 3.38 -0.15
C GLY A 138 -7.07 2.28 0.79
N PHE A 139 -6.47 2.14 2.00
CA PHE A 139 -6.79 1.04 2.91
C PHE A 139 -7.17 1.51 4.32
N ARG A 140 -6.33 2.30 4.97
CA ARG A 140 -6.50 2.59 6.38
C ARG A 140 -6.02 3.99 6.77
N LYS A 141 -6.73 4.56 7.75
CA LYS A 141 -6.40 5.79 8.48
C LYS A 141 -6.22 5.43 9.95
N THR A 142 -5.32 6.10 10.65
CA THR A 142 -5.19 5.96 12.10
C THR A 142 -6.30 6.71 12.83
N GLN A 143 -6.66 6.25 14.03
CA GLN A 143 -7.73 6.88 14.82
C GLN A 143 -7.37 8.27 15.36
N SER A 144 -6.09 8.61 15.45
CA SER A 144 -5.66 9.94 15.87
C SER A 144 -6.23 11.06 14.98
N LEU A 145 -6.52 10.75 13.72
CA LEU A 145 -7.15 11.68 12.77
C LEU A 145 -8.65 11.87 13.03
N SER A 146 -9.32 10.93 13.68
CA SER A 146 -10.79 10.99 13.89
C SER A 146 -11.24 11.80 15.11
N LYS A 147 -10.32 12.14 16.03
CA LYS A 147 -10.62 12.85 17.27
C LYS A 147 -10.50 14.38 17.19
N ARG A 148 -10.07 14.94 16.05
CA ARG A 148 -9.84 16.39 15.90
C ARG A 148 -11.12 17.13 15.46
N LYS A 149 -11.24 18.41 15.86
CA LYS A 149 -12.37 19.28 15.51
C LYS A 149 -12.49 19.45 13.99
N GLU A 150 -13.70 19.44 13.46
CA GLU A 150 -13.95 19.54 12.01
C GLU A 150 -13.44 20.84 11.36
N THR A 151 -13.31 21.93 12.12
CA THR A 151 -12.90 23.24 11.66
C THR A 151 -11.46 23.34 11.15
N ASP A 152 -10.58 22.41 11.59
CA ASP A 152 -9.15 22.47 11.29
C ASP A 152 -8.68 21.33 10.38
N ARG A 153 -9.61 20.68 9.70
CA ARG A 153 -9.33 19.50 8.90
C ARG A 153 -9.06 19.84 7.45
N ILE A 154 -7.89 19.43 6.99
CA ILE A 154 -7.51 19.46 5.58
C ILE A 154 -7.88 18.11 4.98
N ARG A 155 -8.72 18.12 3.95
CA ARG A 155 -9.11 16.92 3.23
C ARG A 155 -8.06 16.56 2.20
N ILE A 156 -7.63 15.31 2.20
CA ILE A 156 -6.77 14.73 1.18
C ILE A 156 -7.52 13.56 0.53
N VAL A 157 -7.51 13.52 -0.78
CA VAL A 157 -8.15 12.46 -1.56
C VAL A 157 -7.10 11.66 -2.33
N TYR A 158 -7.06 10.37 -2.12
CA TYR A 158 -6.26 9.44 -2.90
C TYR A 158 -7.10 8.84 -4.00
N ARG A 159 -6.55 8.84 -5.21
CA ARG A 159 -7.16 8.24 -6.39
C ARG A 159 -6.21 7.23 -7.01
N LYS A 160 -6.79 6.10 -7.36
CA LYS A 160 -6.14 5.07 -8.16
C LYS A 160 -6.98 4.83 -9.40
N LYS A 161 -6.42 5.08 -10.57
CA LYS A 161 -7.06 4.69 -11.83
C LYS A 161 -6.94 3.18 -11.97
N GLU A 162 -8.06 2.51 -12.22
CA GLU A 162 -8.04 1.11 -12.60
C GLU A 162 -7.35 0.99 -13.96
N GLU A 163 -6.43 0.03 -14.09
CA GLU A 163 -5.91 -0.35 -15.39
C GLU A 163 -7.09 -0.94 -16.16
N VAL A 164 -7.57 -0.21 -17.16
CA VAL A 164 -8.49 -0.78 -18.15
C VAL A 164 -7.65 -1.78 -18.94
N LEU A 165 -7.84 -3.08 -18.64
CA LEU A 165 -7.36 -4.14 -19.52
C LEU A 165 -8.09 -3.97 -20.85
N SER A 166 -7.47 -3.25 -21.77
CA SER A 166 -7.91 -3.24 -23.17
C SER A 166 -7.67 -4.64 -23.73
N CYS A 167 -8.75 -5.34 -23.99
CA CYS A 167 -8.74 -6.58 -24.76
C CYS A 167 -8.25 -6.30 -26.20
#